data_bb79017910924b6042bf1cb05d2d9c2d
#
_entry.id   bb79017910924b6042bf1cb05d2d9c2d
#
_cell.length_a   1.000
_cell.length_b   1.000
_cell.length_c   1.000
_cell.angle_alpha   90.00
_cell.angle_beta   90.00
_cell.angle_gamma   90.00
#
_symmetry.space_group_name_H-M   'P 1'
#
loop_
_entity.id
_entity.type
_entity.pdbx_description
1 polymer ?
#
loop_
_entity_poly.entity_id
_entity_poly.type
_entity_poly.pdbx_seq_one_letter_code
_entity_poly.pdbx_strand_id
1 'polypeptide(L)'
;ARKPRNWTHDANAIFNMNDRPDIALLAQADGVHIGQDELNDKYTRVVVGPSKLIGVSTHSLVQAQQAVRDGADYIGIGPVFPSKTKAFDNYVGLSLVHEITRSIRLPSFAIGGIDHGNIEQVLESGASRVAVSAAVCQTENPHDATCSLRETLHAFSNHHGDQQQTAPTSQ
;
A
#
# COMPACT_ATOMS: atom_id res chain seq x y z
N ALA A 1 13.33 10.72 13.13
CA ALA A 1 12.15 11.06 12.32
C ALA A 1 12.36 12.29 11.42
N ARG A 2 13.06 13.36 11.85
CA ARG A 2 13.29 14.56 11.00
C ARG A 2 14.15 14.29 9.76
N LYS A 3 15.20 13.45 9.85
CA LYS A 3 16.07 13.14 8.71
C LYS A 3 15.31 12.42 7.57
N PRO A 4 14.56 11.32 7.80
CA PRO A 4 13.76 10.69 6.75
C PRO A 4 12.80 11.66 6.08
N ARG A 5 12.12 12.52 6.83
CA ARG A 5 11.20 13.50 6.25
C ARG A 5 11.90 14.46 5.27
N ASN A 6 13.08 14.95 5.60
CA ASN A 6 13.81 15.84 4.69
C ASN A 6 14.19 15.10 3.39
N TRP A 7 14.70 13.88 3.49
CA TRP A 7 15.07 13.09 2.31
C TRP A 7 13.88 12.79 1.39
N THR A 8 12.72 12.43 1.97
CA THR A 8 11.51 12.18 1.18
C THR A 8 10.97 13.47 0.55
N HIS A 9 11.00 14.58 1.26
CA HIS A 9 10.60 15.88 0.73
C HIS A 9 11.50 16.33 -0.43
N ASP A 10 12.83 16.20 -0.29
CA ASP A 10 13.78 16.55 -1.34
C ASP A 10 13.61 15.67 -2.60
N ALA A 11 13.12 14.43 -2.40
CA ALA A 11 12.79 13.49 -3.47
C ALA A 11 11.33 13.61 -3.98
N ASN A 12 10.55 14.57 -3.49
CA ASN A 12 9.11 14.72 -3.76
C ASN A 12 8.32 13.42 -3.48
N ALA A 13 8.67 12.74 -2.37
CA ALA A 13 8.06 11.50 -1.93
C ALA A 13 7.30 11.69 -0.61
N ILE A 14 6.21 10.95 -0.44
CA ILE A 14 5.39 10.97 0.77
C ILE A 14 6.10 10.22 1.88
N PHE A 15 6.16 10.84 3.06
CA PHE A 15 6.67 10.23 4.30
C PHE A 15 5.53 9.86 5.24
N ASN A 16 5.24 8.58 5.37
CA ASN A 16 4.29 8.06 6.36
C ASN A 16 5.00 7.45 7.56
N MET A 17 4.51 7.76 8.76
CA MET A 17 4.94 7.13 10.01
C MET A 17 4.12 5.86 10.24
N ASN A 18 4.76 4.79 10.71
CA ASN A 18 4.06 3.55 11.05
C ASN A 18 3.64 3.56 12.53
N ASP A 19 2.39 3.19 12.84
CA ASP A 19 1.78 2.93 14.16
C ASP A 19 1.75 4.09 15.16
N ARG A 20 2.44 5.18 14.93
CA ARG A 20 2.67 6.24 15.91
C ARG A 20 2.18 7.61 15.42
N PRO A 21 0.87 7.91 15.54
CA PRO A 21 0.30 9.20 15.12
C PRO A 21 0.91 10.41 15.87
N ASP A 22 1.28 10.23 17.13
CA ASP A 22 2.00 11.23 17.94
C ASP A 22 3.38 11.55 17.34
N ILE A 23 4.14 10.52 16.92
CA ILE A 23 5.44 10.72 16.27
C ILE A 23 5.25 11.27 14.84
N ALA A 24 4.21 10.87 14.13
CA ALA A 24 3.89 11.43 12.82
C ALA A 24 3.71 12.94 12.89
N LEU A 25 3.00 13.43 13.91
CA LEU A 25 2.78 14.84 14.15
C LEU A 25 4.09 15.58 14.49
N LEU A 26 4.86 15.07 15.45
CA LEU A 26 6.15 15.62 15.87
C LEU A 26 7.21 15.66 14.77
N ALA A 27 7.19 14.67 13.90
CA ALA A 27 8.09 14.53 12.75
C ALA A 27 7.62 15.34 11.54
N GLN A 28 6.42 15.92 11.59
CA GLN A 28 5.76 16.57 10.46
C GLN A 28 5.64 15.61 9.26
N ALA A 29 5.37 14.33 9.51
CA ALA A 29 5.13 13.36 8.47
C ALA A 29 3.90 13.77 7.64
N ASP A 30 3.83 13.30 6.38
CA ASP A 30 2.71 13.56 5.49
C ASP A 30 1.49 12.72 5.87
N GLY A 31 1.71 11.59 6.55
CA GLY A 31 0.66 10.72 7.05
C GLY A 31 1.14 9.72 8.09
N VAL A 32 0.23 8.83 8.44
CA VAL A 32 0.45 7.71 9.35
C VAL A 32 -0.20 6.45 8.77
N HIS A 33 0.44 5.32 8.95
CA HIS A 33 -0.13 4.00 8.63
C HIS A 33 -0.35 3.24 9.93
N ILE A 34 -1.53 2.70 10.12
CA ILE A 34 -1.94 1.98 11.34
C ILE A 34 -2.39 0.55 11.02
N GLY A 35 -2.16 -0.36 11.95
CA GLY A 35 -2.68 -1.73 11.91
C GLY A 35 -4.05 -1.84 12.59
N GLN A 36 -4.48 -3.09 12.82
CA GLN A 36 -5.80 -3.37 13.41
C GLN A 36 -5.80 -3.30 14.96
N ASP A 37 -4.63 -3.43 15.57
CA ASP A 37 -4.45 -3.45 17.03
C ASP A 37 -4.03 -2.08 17.59
N GLU A 38 -3.78 -1.10 16.70
CA GLU A 38 -3.38 0.25 17.06
C GLU A 38 -4.58 1.17 17.27
N LEU A 39 -4.28 2.46 17.42
CA LEU A 39 -5.31 3.48 17.57
C LEU A 39 -6.21 3.50 16.32
N ASN A 40 -7.51 3.33 16.53
CA ASN A 40 -8.51 3.38 15.46
C ASN A 40 -8.38 4.66 14.62
N ASP A 41 -8.66 4.55 13.32
CA ASP A 41 -8.52 5.62 12.33
C ASP A 41 -9.29 6.92 12.69
N LYS A 42 -10.49 6.82 13.29
CA LYS A 42 -11.22 8.00 13.80
C LYS A 42 -10.45 8.76 14.88
N TYR A 43 -9.88 8.05 15.84
CA TYR A 43 -9.08 8.69 16.89
C TYR A 43 -7.73 9.14 16.35
N THR A 44 -7.15 8.38 15.42
CA THR A 44 -5.95 8.78 14.70
C THR A 44 -6.18 10.10 13.96
N ARG A 45 -7.32 10.28 13.30
CA ARG A 45 -7.71 11.53 12.63
C ARG A 45 -7.80 12.72 13.61
N VAL A 46 -8.30 12.48 14.81
CA VAL A 46 -8.31 13.53 15.87
C VAL A 46 -6.88 13.96 16.24
N VAL A 47 -5.96 13.01 16.34
CA VAL A 47 -4.55 13.30 16.69
C VAL A 47 -3.83 14.02 15.57
N VAL A 48 -3.87 13.51 14.33
CA VAL A 48 -3.04 14.02 13.23
C VAL A 48 -3.68 15.19 12.47
N GLY A 49 -4.97 15.42 12.67
CA GLY A 49 -5.72 16.49 12.00
C GLY A 49 -6.21 16.10 10.59
N PRO A 50 -6.99 16.98 9.93
CA PRO A 50 -7.69 16.66 8.70
C PRO A 50 -6.81 16.60 7.45
N SER A 51 -5.59 17.14 7.51
CA SER A 51 -4.70 17.29 6.35
C SER A 51 -3.70 16.14 6.16
N LYS A 52 -3.57 15.25 7.16
CA LYS A 52 -2.62 14.13 7.09
C LYS A 52 -3.26 12.89 6.50
N LEU A 53 -2.48 12.14 5.74
CA LEU A 53 -2.93 10.85 5.21
C LEU A 53 -3.02 9.80 6.33
N ILE A 54 -4.10 9.04 6.33
CA ILE A 54 -4.26 7.85 7.19
C ILE A 54 -4.39 6.62 6.31
N GLY A 55 -3.42 5.71 6.44
CA GLY A 55 -3.47 4.39 5.85
C GLY A 55 -3.82 3.34 6.89
N VAL A 56 -4.57 2.32 6.49
CA VAL A 56 -5.00 1.24 7.37
C VAL A 56 -4.65 -0.12 6.77
N SER A 57 -3.96 -0.95 7.55
CA SER A 57 -3.73 -2.37 7.18
C SER A 57 -5.03 -3.16 7.24
N THR A 58 -5.31 -3.95 6.21
CA THR A 58 -6.53 -4.78 6.15
C THR A 58 -6.21 -6.21 5.75
N HIS A 59 -6.88 -7.17 6.41
CA HIS A 59 -6.69 -8.61 6.25
C HIS A 59 -7.99 -9.32 5.82
N SER A 60 -9.05 -8.56 5.58
CA SER A 60 -10.34 -9.04 5.08
C SER A 60 -11.10 -7.92 4.39
N LEU A 61 -12.09 -8.27 3.53
CA LEU A 61 -12.98 -7.29 2.92
C LEU A 61 -13.77 -6.48 3.97
N VAL A 62 -14.18 -7.12 5.06
CA VAL A 62 -14.91 -6.44 6.15
C VAL A 62 -14.06 -5.34 6.77
N GLN A 63 -12.77 -5.60 7.04
CA GLN A 63 -11.84 -4.59 7.55
C GLN A 63 -11.62 -3.47 6.54
N ALA A 64 -11.48 -3.78 5.25
CA ALA A 64 -11.33 -2.77 4.19
C ALA A 64 -12.57 -1.87 4.09
N GLN A 65 -13.78 -2.44 4.17
CA GLN A 65 -15.03 -1.68 4.20
C GLN A 65 -15.14 -0.81 5.46
N GLN A 66 -14.66 -1.31 6.62
CA GLN A 66 -14.66 -0.53 7.85
C GLN A 66 -13.70 0.65 7.76
N ALA A 67 -12.49 0.46 7.23
CA ALA A 67 -11.52 1.53 7.01
C ALA A 67 -12.09 2.65 6.12
N VAL A 68 -12.86 2.30 5.06
CA VAL A 68 -13.57 3.29 4.23
C VAL A 68 -14.57 4.10 5.05
N ARG A 69 -15.40 3.42 5.87
CA ARG A 69 -16.43 4.09 6.71
C ARG A 69 -15.81 5.01 7.77
N ASP A 70 -14.64 4.65 8.27
CA ASP A 70 -13.95 5.37 9.34
C ASP A 70 -13.04 6.49 8.81
N GLY A 71 -12.93 6.64 7.48
CA GLY A 71 -12.29 7.78 6.84
C GLY A 71 -10.80 7.59 6.57
N ALA A 72 -10.36 6.36 6.32
CA ALA A 72 -9.02 6.09 5.80
C ALA A 72 -8.84 6.74 4.41
N ASP A 73 -7.63 7.22 4.13
CA ASP A 73 -7.27 7.79 2.83
C ASP A 73 -6.75 6.72 1.86
N TYR A 74 -6.18 5.64 2.39
CA TYR A 74 -5.75 4.45 1.63
C TYR A 74 -5.72 3.21 2.51
N ILE A 75 -5.64 2.04 1.90
CA ILE A 75 -5.55 0.76 2.62
C ILE A 75 -4.34 -0.07 2.18
N GLY A 76 -3.80 -0.86 3.11
CA GLY A 76 -2.87 -1.95 2.84
C GLY A 76 -3.63 -3.27 2.80
N ILE A 77 -3.40 -4.10 1.78
CA ILE A 77 -3.99 -5.44 1.64
C ILE A 77 -2.88 -6.46 1.85
N GLY A 78 -2.91 -7.19 2.94
CA GLY A 78 -1.85 -8.17 3.19
C GLY A 78 -1.95 -8.87 4.56
N PRO A 79 -0.95 -9.70 4.85
CA PRO A 79 0.18 -10.07 4.00
C PRO A 79 -0.25 -11.02 2.86
N VAL A 80 0.18 -10.71 1.62
CA VAL A 80 -0.22 -11.51 0.43
C VAL A 80 0.55 -12.83 0.39
N PHE A 81 1.86 -12.79 0.62
CA PHE A 81 2.75 -13.94 0.64
C PHE A 81 3.54 -14.04 1.95
N PRO A 82 4.17 -15.20 2.22
CA PRO A 82 5.13 -15.34 3.32
C PRO A 82 6.21 -14.25 3.28
N SER A 83 6.47 -13.63 4.42
CA SER A 83 7.43 -12.52 4.52
C SER A 83 8.59 -12.89 5.45
N LYS A 84 9.81 -12.50 5.07
CA LYS A 84 11.00 -12.65 5.91
C LYS A 84 11.12 -11.56 6.99
N THR A 85 10.36 -10.46 6.84
CA THR A 85 10.42 -9.29 7.74
C THR A 85 9.49 -9.37 8.92
N LYS A 86 8.33 -10.02 8.77
CA LYS A 86 7.35 -10.21 9.84
C LYS A 86 6.70 -11.58 9.65
N ALA A 87 6.72 -12.41 10.67
CA ALA A 87 6.00 -13.68 10.68
C ALA A 87 4.51 -13.39 10.88
N PHE A 88 3.68 -14.03 10.09
CA PHE A 88 2.22 -14.03 10.22
C PHE A 88 1.74 -15.47 10.22
N ASP A 89 0.74 -15.77 11.04
CA ASP A 89 0.14 -17.11 11.11
C ASP A 89 -0.68 -17.45 9.86
N ASN A 90 -1.20 -16.43 9.18
CA ASN A 90 -2.02 -16.58 8.00
C ASN A 90 -1.67 -15.53 6.93
N TYR A 91 -1.78 -15.93 5.67
CA TYR A 91 -1.60 -15.08 4.50
C TYR A 91 -2.94 -14.93 3.79
N VAL A 92 -3.26 -13.71 3.37
CA VAL A 92 -4.55 -13.42 2.76
C VAL A 92 -4.61 -13.87 1.28
N GLY A 93 -3.45 -14.00 0.64
CA GLY A 93 -3.34 -14.47 -0.73
C GLY A 93 -3.87 -13.48 -1.79
N LEU A 94 -3.75 -13.90 -3.04
CA LEU A 94 -4.17 -13.10 -4.21
C LEU A 94 -5.70 -12.95 -4.31
N SER A 95 -6.46 -13.91 -3.78
CA SER A 95 -7.93 -13.88 -3.80
C SER A 95 -8.50 -12.67 -3.05
N LEU A 96 -7.94 -12.33 -1.89
CA LEU A 96 -8.37 -11.13 -1.16
C LEU A 96 -7.96 -9.85 -1.89
N VAL A 97 -6.78 -9.81 -2.51
CA VAL A 97 -6.37 -8.67 -3.34
C VAL A 97 -7.40 -8.44 -4.45
N HIS A 98 -7.78 -9.50 -5.18
CA HIS A 98 -8.80 -9.44 -6.23
C HIS A 98 -10.16 -8.95 -5.70
N GLU A 99 -10.63 -9.48 -4.59
CA GLU A 99 -11.91 -9.12 -3.99
C GLU A 99 -11.95 -7.64 -3.56
N ILE A 100 -10.90 -7.16 -2.87
CA ILE A 100 -10.83 -5.79 -2.37
C ILE A 100 -10.69 -4.79 -3.52
N THR A 101 -9.82 -5.05 -4.50
CA THR A 101 -9.59 -4.10 -5.61
C THR A 101 -10.84 -3.89 -6.46
N ARG A 102 -11.74 -4.86 -6.52
CA ARG A 102 -13.04 -4.72 -7.20
C ARG A 102 -14.12 -4.04 -6.36
N SER A 103 -14.03 -4.15 -5.04
CA SER A 103 -15.08 -3.71 -4.11
C SER A 103 -14.79 -2.34 -3.50
N ILE A 104 -13.52 -1.97 -3.35
CA ILE A 104 -13.07 -0.76 -2.65
C ILE A 104 -12.45 0.20 -3.64
N ARG A 105 -12.87 1.47 -3.58
CA ARG A 105 -12.38 2.54 -4.47
C ARG A 105 -11.21 3.34 -3.90
N LEU A 106 -10.88 3.17 -2.60
CA LEU A 106 -9.71 3.81 -2.01
C LEU A 106 -8.42 3.31 -2.69
N PRO A 107 -7.40 4.16 -2.79
CA PRO A 107 -6.06 3.69 -3.13
C PRO A 107 -5.68 2.51 -2.26
N SER A 108 -5.34 1.38 -2.87
CA SER A 108 -4.98 0.15 -2.16
C SER A 108 -3.59 -0.31 -2.56
N PHE A 109 -2.82 -0.76 -1.58
CA PHE A 109 -1.46 -1.25 -1.74
C PHE A 109 -1.41 -2.73 -1.31
N ALA A 110 -1.12 -3.64 -2.24
CA ALA A 110 -0.81 -5.01 -1.88
C ALA A 110 0.56 -5.06 -1.17
N ILE A 111 0.63 -5.75 -0.03
CA ILE A 111 1.83 -5.80 0.80
C ILE A 111 2.06 -7.19 1.38
N GLY A 112 3.33 -7.51 1.69
CA GLY A 112 3.76 -8.74 2.34
C GLY A 112 4.31 -9.77 1.36
N GLY A 113 5.62 -10.01 1.45
CA GLY A 113 6.34 -11.01 0.68
C GLY A 113 6.40 -10.76 -0.83
N ILE A 114 6.12 -9.55 -1.29
CA ILE A 114 6.14 -9.20 -2.71
C ILE A 114 7.58 -8.90 -3.13
N ASP A 115 7.98 -9.50 -4.24
CA ASP A 115 9.29 -9.34 -4.87
C ASP A 115 9.20 -9.49 -6.41
N HIS A 116 10.34 -9.47 -7.10
CA HIS A 116 10.41 -9.61 -8.56
C HIS A 116 9.84 -10.93 -9.10
N GLY A 117 9.82 -12.00 -8.28
CA GLY A 117 9.35 -13.32 -8.70
C GLY A 117 7.83 -13.47 -8.66
N ASN A 118 7.12 -12.57 -7.98
CA ASN A 118 5.68 -12.72 -7.75
C ASN A 118 4.84 -11.45 -8.00
N ILE A 119 5.47 -10.32 -8.28
CA ILE A 119 4.78 -9.04 -8.49
C ILE A 119 3.75 -9.11 -9.64
N GLU A 120 4.04 -9.82 -10.73
CA GLU A 120 3.12 -9.96 -11.87
C GLU A 120 1.81 -10.63 -11.44
N GLN A 121 1.86 -11.68 -10.62
CA GLN A 121 0.67 -12.34 -10.08
C GLN A 121 -0.18 -11.38 -9.23
N VAL A 122 0.47 -10.48 -8.49
CA VAL A 122 -0.22 -9.45 -7.70
C VAL A 122 -0.95 -8.47 -8.61
N LEU A 123 -0.30 -8.04 -9.69
CA LEU A 123 -0.89 -7.13 -10.68
C LEU A 123 -2.06 -7.80 -11.43
N GLU A 124 -1.91 -9.07 -11.83
CA GLU A 124 -2.98 -9.86 -12.45
C GLU A 124 -4.19 -10.02 -11.53
N SER A 125 -3.99 -10.01 -10.20
CA SER A 125 -5.10 -10.04 -9.24
C SER A 125 -5.85 -8.69 -9.12
N GLY A 126 -5.45 -7.66 -9.88
CA GLY A 126 -6.11 -6.36 -9.95
C GLY A 126 -5.43 -5.26 -9.11
N ALA A 127 -4.32 -5.54 -8.44
CA ALA A 127 -3.57 -4.51 -7.75
C ALA A 127 -2.88 -3.58 -8.77
N SER A 128 -2.91 -2.28 -8.51
CA SER A 128 -2.16 -1.28 -9.28
C SER A 128 -1.03 -0.63 -8.48
N ARG A 129 -0.91 -0.99 -7.21
CA ARG A 129 0.10 -0.47 -6.28
C ARG A 129 0.57 -1.59 -5.36
N VAL A 130 1.88 -1.59 -5.08
CA VAL A 130 2.49 -2.54 -4.15
C VAL A 130 3.32 -1.80 -3.10
N ALA A 131 3.47 -2.42 -1.93
CA ALA A 131 4.41 -2.00 -0.91
C ALA A 131 5.43 -3.13 -0.68
N VAL A 132 6.70 -2.81 -0.82
CA VAL A 132 7.82 -3.76 -0.69
C VAL A 132 8.80 -3.28 0.36
N SER A 133 9.46 -4.22 1.02
CA SER A 133 10.53 -3.93 1.98
C SER A 133 11.77 -4.77 1.67
N ALA A 134 11.77 -6.07 1.95
CA ALA A 134 12.93 -6.94 1.76
C ALA A 134 13.42 -6.95 0.30
N ALA A 135 12.52 -6.91 -0.66
CA ALA A 135 12.85 -6.89 -2.08
C ALA A 135 13.72 -5.70 -2.52
N VAL A 136 13.73 -4.63 -1.73
CA VAL A 136 14.57 -3.44 -1.97
C VAL A 136 15.64 -3.32 -0.90
N CYS A 137 15.27 -3.41 0.39
CA CYS A 137 16.19 -3.10 1.49
C CYS A 137 17.22 -4.20 1.78
N GLN A 138 17.03 -5.43 1.29
CA GLN A 138 17.93 -6.57 1.52
C GLN A 138 18.71 -6.99 0.25
N THR A 139 18.75 -6.13 -0.77
CA THR A 139 19.55 -6.35 -1.99
C THR A 139 20.88 -5.60 -1.91
N GLU A 140 21.86 -6.04 -2.68
CA GLU A 140 23.15 -5.33 -2.82
C GLU A 140 22.98 -3.98 -3.55
N ASN A 141 21.98 -3.90 -4.46
CA ASN A 141 21.69 -2.69 -5.21
C ASN A 141 20.19 -2.30 -5.08
N PRO A 142 19.79 -1.56 -4.04
CA PRO A 142 18.42 -1.12 -3.85
C PRO A 142 17.86 -0.23 -4.97
N HIS A 143 18.73 0.53 -5.63
CA HIS A 143 18.33 1.38 -6.76
C HIS A 143 17.83 0.54 -7.93
N ASP A 144 18.62 -0.44 -8.38
CA ASP A 144 18.27 -1.27 -9.53
C ASP A 144 17.05 -2.16 -9.23
N ALA A 145 16.97 -2.69 -8.00
CA ALA A 145 15.79 -3.43 -7.54
C ALA A 145 14.52 -2.57 -7.61
N THR A 146 14.60 -1.30 -7.18
CA THR A 146 13.45 -0.38 -7.24
C THR A 146 13.09 -0.03 -8.68
N CYS A 147 14.08 0.24 -9.54
CA CYS A 147 13.85 0.54 -10.96
C CYS A 147 13.14 -0.63 -11.66
N SER A 148 13.62 -1.85 -11.48
CA SER A 148 13.04 -3.05 -12.10
C SER A 148 11.59 -3.29 -11.64
N LEU A 149 11.30 -3.19 -10.33
CA LEU A 149 9.92 -3.30 -9.83
C LEU A 149 9.00 -2.22 -10.42
N ARG A 150 9.50 -0.99 -10.54
CA ARG A 150 8.75 0.11 -11.14
C ARG A 150 8.49 -0.09 -12.62
N GLU A 151 9.46 -0.61 -13.37
CA GLU A 151 9.31 -0.94 -14.79
C GLU A 151 8.22 -2.00 -14.99
N THR A 152 8.20 -3.05 -14.17
CA THR A 152 7.14 -4.07 -14.21
C THR A 152 5.75 -3.46 -13.96
N LEU A 153 5.61 -2.59 -12.94
CA LEU A 153 4.37 -1.87 -12.66
C LEU A 153 3.91 -1.01 -13.85
N HIS A 154 4.82 -0.27 -14.47
CA HIS A 154 4.51 0.59 -15.62
C HIS A 154 4.12 -0.23 -16.86
N ALA A 155 4.88 -1.27 -17.18
CA ALA A 155 4.59 -2.16 -18.31
C ALA A 155 3.20 -2.79 -18.20
N PHE A 156 2.86 -3.28 -16.99
CA PHE A 156 1.55 -3.88 -16.74
C PHE A 156 0.41 -2.87 -16.89
N SER A 157 0.57 -1.65 -16.38
CA SER A 157 -0.42 -0.58 -16.47
C SER A 157 -0.71 -0.17 -17.92
N ASN A 158 0.32 -0.10 -18.76
CA ASN A 158 0.18 0.26 -20.17
C ASN A 158 -0.56 -0.82 -20.97
N HIS A 159 -0.27 -2.11 -20.73
CA HIS A 159 -0.93 -3.23 -21.43
C HIS A 159 -2.43 -3.35 -21.09
N HIS A 160 -2.85 -2.98 -19.89
CA HIS A 160 -4.25 -3.08 -19.45
C HIS A 160 -5.05 -1.78 -19.69
N GLY A 161 -4.39 -0.64 -19.81
CA GLY A 161 -5.01 0.64 -20.19
C GLY A 161 -5.54 0.63 -21.63
N ASP A 162 -4.83 0.04 -22.56
CA ASP A 162 -5.21 -0.06 -23.98
C ASP A 162 -6.41 -1.00 -24.21
N GLN A 163 -6.58 -2.03 -23.39
CA GLN A 163 -7.70 -2.99 -23.53
C GLN A 163 -9.05 -2.41 -23.07
N GLN A 164 -9.07 -1.42 -22.19
CA GLN A 164 -10.32 -0.80 -21.73
C GLN A 164 -10.86 0.27 -22.70
N GLN A 165 -10.04 0.79 -23.64
CA GLN A 165 -10.49 1.76 -24.65
C GLN A 165 -11.05 1.13 -25.93
N THR A 166 -10.96 -0.18 -26.10
CA THR A 166 -11.41 -0.88 -27.31
C THR A 166 -12.73 -1.66 -27.17
N ALA A 167 -13.43 -1.53 -26.06
CA ALA A 167 -14.76 -2.13 -25.93
C ALA A 167 -15.77 -1.33 -26.78
N PRO A 168 -16.41 -1.92 -27.83
CA PRO A 168 -17.38 -1.21 -28.64
C PRO A 168 -18.61 -0.89 -27.79
N THR A 169 -19.04 0.37 -27.82
CA THR A 169 -20.32 0.84 -27.32
C THR A 169 -21.41 0.17 -28.15
N SER A 170 -21.98 -0.91 -27.65
CA SER A 170 -23.20 -1.48 -28.25
C SER A 170 -24.37 -0.56 -27.97
N GLN A 171 -24.89 -0.03 -29.03
CA GLN A 171 -26.17 0.71 -29.11
C GLN A 171 -27.35 -0.20 -28.77
#